data_ff38c7e70092237b3f69923e33097620
#
_entry.id   ff38c7e70092237b3f69923e33097620
#
_cell.length_a   1.000
_cell.length_b   1.000
_cell.length_c   1.000
_cell.angle_alpha   90.00
_cell.angle_beta   90.00
_cell.angle_gamma   90.00
#
_symmetry.space_group_name_H-M   'P 1'
#
loop_
_entity.id
_entity.type
_entity.pdbx_description
1 polymer ?
#
loop_
_entity_poly.entity_id
_entity_poly.type
_entity_poly.pdbx_seq_one_letter_code
_entity_poly.pdbx_strand_id
1 'polypeptide(L)'
;MTCTGANDATAGTMGVASGKFYYEVEFDSESSATYAGWGPDTLLNNEGTGNPITSFIGMYRDDNTLQIGGSSEGAYTDVSDGDIFGFAINLDAASGSQTVVIQKNGTTIDTVTIPTANEGAFWIPVVGDTTGGNPSGILKCNFGGCPSVAPSSAVADANGYGSFEYNPTISSVDYLALCTKNLAEHG
;
A
#
# COMPACT_ATOMS: atom_id res chain seq x y z
N MET A 1 -8.59 -7.27 -7.34
CA MET A 1 -9.71 -6.95 -6.43
C MET A 1 -10.52 -5.85 -7.09
N THR A 2 -11.84 -5.91 -7.07
CA THR A 2 -12.70 -4.88 -7.67
C THR A 2 -13.51 -4.25 -6.54
N CYS A 3 -13.34 -2.96 -6.32
CA CYS A 3 -14.16 -2.21 -5.37
C CYS A 3 -15.45 -1.80 -6.08
N THR A 4 -16.63 -2.12 -5.52
CA THR A 4 -17.92 -1.96 -6.19
C THR A 4 -18.91 -1.00 -5.52
N GLY A 5 -18.48 -0.24 -4.54
CA GLY A 5 -19.34 0.68 -3.77
C GLY A 5 -18.76 2.07 -3.61
N ALA A 6 -19.60 2.99 -3.17
CA ALA A 6 -19.19 4.34 -2.80
C ALA A 6 -18.42 4.30 -1.48
N ASN A 7 -17.22 4.88 -1.46
CA ASN A 7 -16.36 4.90 -0.28
C ASN A 7 -15.99 3.50 0.25
N ASP A 8 -15.85 2.52 -0.64
CA ASP A 8 -15.47 1.17 -0.26
C ASP A 8 -13.96 1.07 -0.06
N ALA A 9 -13.57 0.64 1.12
CA ALA A 9 -12.22 0.18 1.41
C ALA A 9 -12.21 -1.35 1.49
N THR A 10 -11.19 -1.95 0.94
CA THR A 10 -10.89 -3.36 1.17
C THR A 10 -9.52 -3.46 1.83
N ALA A 11 -9.50 -4.10 2.98
CA ALA A 11 -8.28 -4.35 3.71
C ALA A 11 -7.74 -5.75 3.41
N GLY A 12 -6.42 -5.88 3.42
CA GLY A 12 -5.77 -7.18 3.45
C GLY A 12 -6.13 -7.95 4.73
N THR A 13 -6.18 -9.27 4.65
CA THR A 13 -6.40 -10.13 5.83
C THR A 13 -5.13 -10.36 6.65
N MET A 14 -3.99 -9.93 6.15
CA MET A 14 -2.69 -9.96 6.82
C MET A 14 -2.25 -8.54 7.11
N GLY A 15 -1.74 -8.32 8.30
CA GLY A 15 -1.17 -7.05 8.71
C GLY A 15 0.02 -7.25 9.63
N VAL A 16 0.66 -6.16 10.02
CA VAL A 16 1.94 -6.14 10.72
C VAL A 16 1.95 -5.12 11.84
N ALA A 17 2.62 -5.43 12.95
CA ALA A 17 2.89 -4.51 14.06
C ALA A 17 4.39 -4.27 14.25
N SER A 18 5.24 -5.01 13.56
CA SER A 18 6.70 -4.92 13.57
C SER A 18 7.23 -5.41 12.22
N GLY A 19 8.52 -5.29 11.98
CA GLY A 19 9.16 -5.78 10.78
C GLY A 19 9.16 -4.76 9.62
N LYS A 20 9.61 -5.24 8.47
CA LYS A 20 9.71 -4.47 7.23
C LYS A 20 9.07 -5.27 6.11
N PHE A 21 7.98 -4.76 5.57
CA PHE A 21 7.19 -5.49 4.58
C PHE A 21 6.91 -4.66 3.34
N TYR A 22 6.70 -5.37 2.22
CA TYR A 22 6.48 -4.81 0.90
C TYR A 22 5.32 -5.52 0.20
N TYR A 23 4.55 -4.76 -0.56
CA TYR A 23 3.61 -5.28 -1.54
C TYR A 23 3.46 -4.30 -2.70
N GLU A 24 2.88 -4.78 -3.81
CA GLU A 24 2.64 -4.01 -5.02
C GLU A 24 1.15 -3.91 -5.33
N VAL A 25 0.77 -2.81 -5.97
CA VAL A 25 -0.58 -2.62 -6.54
C VAL A 25 -0.46 -2.04 -7.94
N GLU A 26 -1.01 -2.74 -8.93
CA GLU A 26 -1.20 -2.21 -10.28
C GLU A 26 -2.55 -1.48 -10.35
N PHE A 27 -2.52 -0.26 -10.85
CA PHE A 27 -3.69 0.53 -11.21
C PHE A 27 -4.09 0.17 -12.65
N ASP A 28 -4.91 -0.87 -12.84
CA ASP A 28 -5.16 -1.51 -14.14
C ASP A 28 -6.18 -0.79 -15.01
N SER A 29 -7.14 -0.10 -14.42
CA SER A 29 -8.14 0.63 -15.20
C SER A 29 -8.61 1.91 -14.52
N GLU A 30 -9.09 2.83 -15.36
CA GLU A 30 -9.49 4.16 -14.94
C GLU A 30 -10.66 4.19 -13.96
N SER A 31 -10.38 4.56 -12.72
CA SER A 31 -11.29 5.36 -11.90
C SER A 31 -10.44 6.40 -11.19
N SER A 32 -10.81 7.65 -11.33
CA SER A 32 -10.08 8.76 -10.73
C SER A 32 -9.97 8.65 -9.21
N ALA A 33 -10.88 7.97 -8.56
CA ALA A 33 -11.02 7.97 -7.11
C ALA A 33 -10.43 6.75 -6.39
N THR A 34 -9.59 5.97 -7.06
CA THR A 34 -8.94 4.80 -6.46
C THR A 34 -7.74 5.20 -5.60
N TYR A 35 -7.52 4.42 -4.54
CA TYR A 35 -6.38 4.60 -3.64
C TYR A 35 -5.78 3.25 -3.20
N ALA A 36 -4.51 3.28 -2.86
CA ALA A 36 -3.78 2.13 -2.33
C ALA A 36 -2.68 2.56 -1.37
N GLY A 37 -2.43 1.78 -0.32
CA GLY A 37 -1.39 2.07 0.67
C GLY A 37 -1.53 1.25 1.95
N TRP A 38 -0.92 1.73 3.01
CA TRP A 38 -1.00 1.15 4.35
C TRP A 38 -1.96 1.94 5.23
N GLY A 39 -2.80 1.25 5.97
CA GLY A 39 -3.69 1.86 6.97
C GLY A 39 -3.60 1.15 8.33
N PRO A 40 -3.80 1.87 9.44
CA PRO A 40 -3.95 1.22 10.74
C PRO A 40 -5.27 0.42 10.79
N ASP A 41 -5.29 -0.64 11.57
CA ASP A 41 -6.47 -1.52 11.73
C ASP A 41 -7.72 -0.79 12.26
N THR A 42 -7.51 0.34 12.91
CA THR A 42 -8.61 1.23 13.35
C THR A 42 -9.47 1.76 12.20
N LEU A 43 -8.94 1.75 10.95
CA LEU A 43 -9.72 2.07 9.75
C LEU A 43 -10.90 1.12 9.55
N LEU A 44 -10.77 -0.15 9.94
CA LEU A 44 -11.83 -1.17 9.80
C LEU A 44 -13.04 -0.89 10.71
N ASN A 45 -12.87 -0.08 11.75
CA ASN A 45 -13.93 0.26 12.69
C ASN A 45 -14.79 1.47 12.23
N ASN A 46 -14.43 2.10 11.12
CA ASN A 46 -15.15 3.25 10.57
C ASN A 46 -16.16 2.85 9.48
N GLU A 47 -16.73 1.65 9.57
CA GLU A 47 -17.76 1.18 8.65
C GLU A 47 -18.93 2.19 8.60
N GLY A 48 -19.03 2.89 7.48
CA GLY A 48 -20.25 3.62 7.09
C GLY A 48 -20.28 5.13 7.27
N THR A 49 -19.28 5.81 7.85
CA THR A 49 -19.34 7.26 8.05
C THR A 49 -18.06 8.06 7.78
N GLY A 50 -16.96 7.42 7.44
CA GLY A 50 -15.67 8.07 7.26
C GLY A 50 -15.03 7.78 5.91
N ASN A 51 -14.47 8.80 5.30
CA ASN A 51 -13.56 8.63 4.18
C ASN A 51 -12.32 7.85 4.70
N PRO A 52 -12.06 6.61 4.25
CA PRO A 52 -10.93 5.79 4.74
C PRO A 52 -9.57 6.45 4.48
N ILE A 53 -9.52 7.45 3.62
CA ILE A 53 -8.33 8.25 3.34
C ILE A 53 -7.81 8.99 4.59
N THR A 54 -8.64 9.20 5.61
CA THR A 54 -8.29 10.05 6.78
C THR A 54 -7.20 9.50 7.68
N SER A 55 -6.81 8.23 7.54
CA SER A 55 -5.82 7.62 8.44
C SER A 55 -4.80 6.74 7.69
N PHE A 56 -4.86 6.65 6.36
CA PHE A 56 -3.95 5.82 5.61
C PHE A 56 -2.74 6.61 5.08
N ILE A 57 -1.69 5.89 4.72
CA ILE A 57 -0.50 6.42 4.04
C ILE A 57 -0.37 5.70 2.70
N GLY A 58 -0.57 6.43 1.62
CA GLY A 58 -0.55 5.83 0.30
C GLY A 58 -0.87 6.80 -0.83
N MET A 59 -1.08 6.24 -2.00
CA MET A 59 -1.39 7.00 -3.22
C MET A 59 -2.89 7.12 -3.43
N TYR A 60 -3.35 8.33 -3.74
CA TYR A 60 -4.71 8.64 -4.15
C TYR A 60 -4.70 9.19 -5.58
N ARG A 61 -5.37 8.49 -6.49
CA ARG A 61 -5.29 8.77 -7.92
C ARG A 61 -6.01 10.06 -8.34
N ASP A 62 -7.14 10.41 -7.71
CA ASP A 62 -7.99 11.52 -8.16
C ASP A 62 -7.23 12.83 -8.25
N ASP A 63 -6.44 13.12 -7.23
CA ASP A 63 -5.63 14.34 -7.15
C ASP A 63 -4.16 14.09 -7.52
N ASN A 64 -3.78 12.86 -7.86
CA ASN A 64 -2.38 12.43 -8.00
C ASN A 64 -1.54 12.84 -6.78
N THR A 65 -2.09 12.67 -5.60
CA THR A 65 -1.48 13.07 -4.32
C THR A 65 -1.18 11.86 -3.44
N LEU A 66 -0.21 12.01 -2.56
CA LEU A 66 -0.08 11.14 -1.42
C LEU A 66 -1.05 11.59 -0.34
N GLN A 67 -1.68 10.62 0.30
CA GLN A 67 -2.50 10.85 1.47
C GLN A 67 -1.72 10.40 2.72
N ILE A 68 -1.60 11.30 3.67
CA ILE A 68 -0.92 11.06 4.94
C ILE A 68 -1.86 11.49 6.07
N GLY A 69 -2.51 10.52 6.70
CA GLY A 69 -3.42 10.80 7.80
C GLY A 69 -4.55 11.78 7.46
N GLY A 70 -5.05 11.73 6.22
CA GLY A 70 -6.13 12.58 5.72
C GLY A 70 -5.71 13.93 5.15
N SER A 71 -4.42 14.19 5.08
CA SER A 71 -3.87 15.36 4.39
C SER A 71 -3.32 14.96 3.03
N SER A 72 -3.63 15.73 2.00
CA SER A 72 -3.01 15.59 0.68
C SER A 72 -1.63 16.24 0.70
N GLU A 73 -0.61 15.46 0.39
CA GLU A 73 0.78 15.90 0.34
C GLU A 73 1.30 15.83 -1.09
N GLY A 74 1.73 16.97 -1.62
CA GLY A 74 2.36 17.10 -2.92
C GLY A 74 1.48 16.70 -4.11
N ALA A 75 1.80 17.22 -5.29
CA ALA A 75 1.27 16.71 -6.54
C ALA A 75 2.35 15.85 -7.20
N TYR A 76 2.06 14.58 -7.43
CA TYR A 76 2.96 13.64 -8.10
C TYR A 76 2.55 13.46 -9.57
N THR A 77 3.43 12.85 -10.34
CA THR A 77 3.14 12.54 -11.75
C THR A 77 1.89 11.70 -11.88
N ASP A 78 1.08 12.01 -12.90
CA ASP A 78 -0.17 11.34 -13.20
C ASP A 78 -0.07 9.82 -13.05
N VAL A 79 -1.04 9.24 -12.37
CA VAL A 79 -1.21 7.79 -12.31
C VAL A 79 -1.90 7.35 -13.59
N SER A 80 -1.25 6.49 -14.35
CA SER A 80 -1.76 5.92 -15.59
C SER A 80 -2.15 4.46 -15.41
N ASP A 81 -3.03 3.97 -16.29
CA ASP A 81 -3.36 2.55 -16.34
C ASP A 81 -2.11 1.71 -16.58
N GLY A 82 -1.99 0.66 -15.78
CA GLY A 82 -0.83 -0.22 -15.78
C GLY A 82 0.35 0.25 -14.92
N ASP A 83 0.29 1.43 -14.30
CA ASP A 83 1.31 1.83 -13.33
C ASP A 83 1.26 0.92 -12.09
N ILE A 84 2.44 0.47 -11.66
CA ILE A 84 2.61 -0.36 -10.48
C ILE A 84 3.23 0.46 -9.36
N PHE A 85 2.52 0.52 -8.23
CA PHE A 85 3.01 1.15 -7.02
C PHE A 85 3.51 0.10 -6.04
N GLY A 86 4.73 0.30 -5.53
CA GLY A 86 5.30 -0.46 -4.42
C GLY A 86 5.10 0.30 -3.10
N PHE A 87 4.62 -0.41 -2.08
CA PHE A 87 4.39 0.14 -0.75
C PHE A 87 5.21 -0.63 0.28
N ALA A 88 6.28 -0.02 0.76
CA ALA A 88 7.19 -0.60 1.75
C ALA A 88 7.00 0.06 3.11
N ILE A 89 6.72 -0.71 4.15
CA ILE A 89 6.59 -0.22 5.52
C ILE A 89 7.77 -0.70 6.38
N ASN A 90 8.34 0.20 7.18
CA ASN A 90 9.40 -0.11 8.14
C ASN A 90 8.94 0.27 9.56
N LEU A 91 8.59 -0.73 10.34
CA LEU A 91 8.14 -0.58 11.73
C LEU A 91 9.25 -0.89 12.75
N ASP A 92 10.42 -1.36 12.31
CA ASP A 92 11.57 -1.66 13.18
C ASP A 92 12.43 -0.43 13.49
N ALA A 93 12.16 0.69 12.82
CA ALA A 93 12.88 1.92 13.11
C ALA A 93 12.49 2.47 14.49
N ALA A 94 13.39 3.27 15.08
CA ALA A 94 13.10 3.95 16.35
C ALA A 94 11.85 4.84 16.23
N SER A 95 11.19 5.08 17.37
CA SER A 95 10.05 6.00 17.43
C SER A 95 10.37 7.36 16.79
N GLY A 96 9.44 7.88 16.01
CA GLY A 96 9.62 9.07 15.17
C GLY A 96 10.42 8.85 13.88
N SER A 97 10.80 7.58 13.58
CA SER A 97 11.57 7.23 12.38
C SER A 97 10.99 6.06 11.60
N GLN A 98 9.84 5.54 12.01
CA GLN A 98 9.10 4.53 11.24
C GLN A 98 8.60 5.15 9.93
N THR A 99 8.64 4.41 8.83
CA THR A 99 8.38 4.97 7.50
C THR A 99 7.53 4.08 6.62
N VAL A 100 6.83 4.72 5.68
CA VAL A 100 6.30 4.09 4.48
C VAL A 100 7.03 4.67 3.28
N VAL A 101 7.70 3.83 2.51
CA VAL A 101 8.31 4.21 1.22
C VAL A 101 7.33 3.87 0.11
N ILE A 102 7.11 4.82 -0.79
CA ILE A 102 6.22 4.67 -1.94
C ILE A 102 7.04 4.74 -3.21
N GLN A 103 6.87 3.72 -4.04
CA GLN A 103 7.50 3.65 -5.35
C GLN A 103 6.44 3.69 -6.45
N LYS A 104 6.78 4.27 -7.59
CA LYS A 104 6.05 4.16 -8.85
C LYS A 104 6.97 3.52 -9.88
N ASN A 105 6.55 2.39 -10.44
CA ASN A 105 7.32 1.64 -11.44
C ASN A 105 8.78 1.41 -11.02
N GLY A 106 8.98 0.99 -9.77
CA GLY A 106 10.28 0.70 -9.17
C GLY A 106 11.10 1.93 -8.75
N THR A 107 10.62 3.14 -9.01
CA THR A 107 11.30 4.38 -8.61
C THR A 107 10.66 4.95 -7.36
N THR A 108 11.45 5.19 -6.32
CA THR A 108 10.95 5.86 -5.10
C THR A 108 10.47 7.27 -5.43
N ILE A 109 9.21 7.54 -5.13
CA ILE A 109 8.59 8.86 -5.28
C ILE A 109 8.50 9.60 -3.95
N ASP A 110 8.34 8.88 -2.84
CA ASP A 110 8.35 9.48 -1.51
C ASP A 110 8.75 8.49 -0.40
N THR A 111 9.12 9.06 0.75
CA THR A 111 9.37 8.36 2.01
C THR A 111 8.67 9.11 3.13
N VAL A 112 7.55 8.60 3.57
CA VAL A 112 6.68 9.22 4.56
C VAL A 112 7.03 8.70 5.95
N THR A 113 7.27 9.60 6.90
CA THR A 113 7.39 9.23 8.31
C THR A 113 6.01 8.95 8.89
N ILE A 114 5.83 7.80 9.52
CA ILE A 114 4.58 7.45 10.21
C ILE A 114 4.39 8.42 11.39
N PRO A 115 3.23 9.09 11.49
CA PRO A 115 2.95 9.96 12.63
C PRO A 115 3.08 9.19 13.95
N THR A 116 3.74 9.78 14.94
CA THR A 116 3.97 9.12 16.25
C THR A 116 2.68 8.70 16.96
N ALA A 117 1.58 9.38 16.68
CA ALA A 117 0.25 8.98 17.18
C ALA A 117 -0.23 7.62 16.64
N ASN A 118 0.32 7.17 15.51
CA ASN A 118 -0.03 5.92 14.84
C ASN A 118 1.05 4.84 15.04
N GLU A 119 2.14 5.14 15.75
CA GLU A 119 3.15 4.14 16.09
C GLU A 119 2.57 3.10 17.04
N GLY A 120 2.94 1.84 16.83
CA GLY A 120 2.39 0.72 17.57
C GLY A 120 1.00 0.27 17.11
N ALA A 121 0.42 0.90 16.11
CA ALA A 121 -0.78 0.39 15.46
C ALA A 121 -0.46 -0.89 14.67
N PHE A 122 -1.49 -1.71 14.47
CA PHE A 122 -1.43 -2.84 13.55
C PHE A 122 -1.75 -2.32 12.14
N TRP A 123 -0.79 -2.43 11.23
CA TRP A 123 -0.88 -1.89 9.88
C TRP A 123 -1.31 -2.96 8.88
N ILE A 124 -2.27 -2.62 8.05
CA ILE A 124 -2.84 -3.50 7.01
C ILE A 124 -2.71 -2.85 5.64
N PRO A 125 -2.51 -3.63 4.56
CA PRO A 125 -2.70 -3.14 3.21
C PRO A 125 -4.14 -2.71 2.99
N VAL A 126 -4.33 -1.54 2.40
CA VAL A 126 -5.66 -0.99 2.09
C VAL A 126 -5.71 -0.57 0.64
N VAL A 127 -6.78 -0.94 -0.03
CA VAL A 127 -7.13 -0.47 -1.38
C VAL A 127 -8.59 -0.06 -1.40
N GLY A 128 -8.95 0.90 -2.21
CA GLY A 128 -10.34 1.33 -2.26
C GLY A 128 -10.66 2.33 -3.35
N ASP A 129 -11.91 2.79 -3.31
CA ASP A 129 -12.47 3.80 -4.21
C ASP A 129 -13.35 4.75 -3.41
N THR A 130 -13.23 6.05 -3.64
CA THR A 130 -14.02 7.11 -2.95
C THR A 130 -15.18 7.62 -3.78
N THR A 131 -15.35 7.20 -5.03
CA THR A 131 -16.49 7.63 -5.86
C THR A 131 -17.75 6.82 -5.60
N GLY A 132 -18.83 7.53 -5.29
CA GLY A 132 -20.13 6.92 -5.19
C GLY A 132 -20.69 6.52 -6.57
N GLY A 133 -20.94 5.25 -6.77
CA GLY A 133 -21.92 4.78 -7.75
C GLY A 133 -21.43 4.28 -9.10
N ASN A 134 -20.16 4.25 -9.39
CA ASN A 134 -19.67 3.59 -10.60
C ASN A 134 -18.30 2.91 -10.36
N PRO A 135 -18.29 1.59 -10.11
CA PRO A 135 -17.05 0.87 -9.91
C PRO A 135 -16.37 0.69 -11.26
N SER A 136 -15.40 1.52 -11.56
CA SER A 136 -14.64 1.39 -12.80
C SER A 136 -13.14 1.19 -12.58
N GLY A 137 -12.67 1.33 -11.35
CA GLY A 137 -11.26 1.11 -11.03
C GLY A 137 -10.95 -0.36 -10.71
N ILE A 138 -9.97 -0.94 -11.39
CA ILE A 138 -9.42 -2.25 -11.06
C ILE A 138 -8.04 -2.05 -10.46
N LEU A 139 -7.89 -2.50 -9.21
CA LEU A 139 -6.62 -2.56 -8.51
C LEU A 139 -6.20 -4.03 -8.38
N LYS A 140 -5.01 -4.35 -8.83
CA LYS A 140 -4.45 -5.70 -8.76
C LYS A 140 -3.34 -5.74 -7.74
N CYS A 141 -3.61 -6.39 -6.60
CA CYS A 141 -2.64 -6.50 -5.51
C CYS A 141 -1.72 -7.69 -5.70
N ASN A 142 -0.44 -7.48 -5.42
CA ASN A 142 0.59 -8.52 -5.36
C ASN A 142 1.28 -8.48 -3.99
N PHE A 143 0.99 -9.47 -3.16
CA PHE A 143 1.61 -9.65 -1.84
C PHE A 143 2.81 -10.61 -1.89
N GLY A 144 3.28 -10.94 -3.09
CA GLY A 144 4.39 -11.87 -3.32
C GLY A 144 4.01 -13.34 -3.41
N GLY A 145 2.77 -13.72 -3.06
CA GLY A 145 2.32 -15.11 -3.07
C GLY A 145 1.73 -15.56 -4.40
N CYS A 146 0.53 -15.11 -4.68
CA CYS A 146 -0.19 -15.39 -5.93
C CYS A 146 -0.57 -14.05 -6.56
N PRO A 147 0.32 -13.44 -7.34
CA PRO A 147 0.03 -12.13 -7.91
C PRO A 147 -1.18 -12.20 -8.84
N SER A 148 -2.03 -11.19 -8.76
CA SER A 148 -3.14 -11.03 -9.73
C SER A 148 -2.63 -10.73 -11.14
N VAL A 149 -1.37 -10.28 -11.22
CA VAL A 149 -0.60 -10.06 -12.44
C VAL A 149 0.69 -10.85 -12.31
N ALA A 150 1.02 -11.65 -13.31
CA ALA A 150 2.31 -12.31 -13.36
C ALA A 150 3.40 -11.26 -13.64
N PRO A 151 4.40 -11.09 -12.77
CA PRO A 151 5.49 -10.17 -13.02
C PRO A 151 6.23 -10.49 -14.31
N SER A 152 6.65 -9.48 -15.04
CA SER A 152 7.41 -9.65 -16.30
C SER A 152 8.84 -10.16 -16.02
N SER A 153 9.38 -9.77 -14.86
CA SER A 153 10.70 -10.20 -14.40
C SER A 153 10.67 -10.39 -12.89
N ALA A 154 10.18 -11.54 -12.45
CA ALA A 154 9.93 -11.83 -11.04
C ALA A 154 11.18 -11.67 -10.16
N VAL A 155 11.07 -10.83 -9.14
CA VAL A 155 12.09 -10.63 -8.11
C VAL A 155 11.55 -11.12 -6.76
N ALA A 156 12.34 -11.91 -6.05
CA ALA A 156 12.03 -12.33 -4.69
C ALA A 156 12.58 -11.33 -3.66
N ASP A 157 12.07 -11.41 -2.43
CA ASP A 157 12.64 -10.71 -1.29
C ASP A 157 13.98 -11.32 -0.83
N ALA A 158 14.61 -10.73 0.18
CA ALA A 158 15.90 -11.19 0.71
C ALA A 158 15.86 -12.63 1.28
N ASN A 159 14.68 -13.14 1.65
CA ASN A 159 14.48 -14.51 2.13
C ASN A 159 14.16 -15.49 0.99
N GLY A 160 14.13 -15.02 -0.25
CA GLY A 160 13.81 -15.83 -1.43
C GLY A 160 12.32 -16.09 -1.61
N TYR A 161 11.46 -15.31 -0.94
CA TYR A 161 10.01 -15.40 -1.06
C TYR A 161 9.44 -14.25 -1.88
N GLY A 162 8.26 -14.48 -2.39
CA GLY A 162 7.59 -13.49 -3.20
C GLY A 162 7.93 -13.60 -4.69
N SER A 163 7.13 -12.89 -5.47
CA SER A 163 7.29 -12.76 -6.92
C SER A 163 6.77 -11.36 -7.29
N PHE A 164 7.67 -10.37 -7.24
CA PHE A 164 7.36 -8.97 -7.45
C PHE A 164 7.84 -8.51 -8.83
N GLU A 165 7.21 -7.49 -9.39
CA GLU A 165 7.68 -6.82 -10.61
C GLU A 165 8.96 -6.02 -10.32
N TYR A 166 9.03 -5.37 -9.15
CA TYR A 166 10.16 -4.54 -8.74
C TYR A 166 10.86 -5.09 -7.49
N ASN A 167 12.13 -4.69 -7.34
CA ASN A 167 12.95 -5.16 -6.23
C ASN A 167 12.46 -4.59 -4.88
N PRO A 168 12.11 -5.43 -3.91
CA PRO A 168 11.72 -4.99 -2.58
C PRO A 168 12.92 -4.51 -1.71
N THR A 169 14.16 -4.57 -2.21
CA THR A 169 15.30 -3.89 -1.56
C THR A 169 15.37 -2.45 -2.02
N ILE A 170 15.02 -1.52 -1.12
CA ILE A 170 14.94 -0.08 -1.40
C ILE A 170 15.99 0.65 -0.58
N SER A 171 16.88 1.42 -1.25
CA SER A 171 17.96 2.18 -0.57
C SER A 171 18.79 1.34 0.41
N SER A 172 19.11 0.10 0.03
CA SER A 172 19.84 -0.89 0.84
C SER A 172 19.08 -1.38 2.09
N VAL A 173 17.77 -1.17 2.17
CA VAL A 173 16.89 -1.75 3.17
C VAL A 173 16.10 -2.88 2.52
N ASP A 174 16.19 -4.07 3.09
CA ASP A 174 15.44 -5.24 2.64
C ASP A 174 14.05 -5.23 3.27
N TYR A 175 13.03 -5.26 2.41
CA TYR A 175 11.64 -5.44 2.80
C TYR A 175 11.19 -6.84 2.39
N LEU A 176 10.40 -7.47 3.23
CA LEU A 176 9.95 -8.85 3.06
C LEU A 176 8.58 -8.91 2.41
N ALA A 177 8.33 -9.95 1.65
CA ALA A 177 7.00 -10.25 1.12
C ALA A 177 5.99 -10.40 2.27
N LEU A 178 4.81 -9.81 2.15
CA LEU A 178 3.73 -9.96 3.13
C LEU A 178 3.07 -11.34 2.97
N CYS A 179 3.77 -12.37 3.39
CA CYS A 179 3.33 -13.77 3.34
C CYS A 179 3.41 -14.43 4.71
N THR A 180 2.65 -15.49 4.91
CA THR A 180 2.54 -16.20 6.19
C THR A 180 3.88 -16.66 6.74
N LYS A 181 4.84 -16.98 5.86
CA LYS A 181 6.15 -17.48 6.28
C LYS A 181 7.02 -16.37 6.85
N ASN A 182 7.10 -15.22 6.17
CA ASN A 182 7.81 -14.06 6.70
C ASN A 182 7.13 -13.50 7.96
N LEU A 183 5.78 -13.48 8.00
CA LEU A 183 5.04 -13.03 9.17
C LEU A 183 5.28 -13.91 10.40
N ALA A 184 5.47 -15.21 10.23
CA ALA A 184 5.75 -16.12 11.35
C ALA A 184 7.13 -15.89 11.99
N GLU A 185 8.08 -15.32 11.23
CA GLU A 185 9.46 -15.10 11.65
C GLU A 185 9.76 -13.64 12.02
N HIS A 186 9.05 -12.68 11.44
CA HIS A 186 9.39 -11.26 11.48
C HIS A 186 8.19 -10.32 11.76
N GLY A 187 6.97 -10.85 11.84
CA GLY A 187 5.74 -10.07 12.05
C GLY A 187 5.37 -9.81 13.50
#